data_5d777b48e65d6697006173500ae6a5bd
#
_entry.id   5d777b48e65d6697006173500ae6a5bd
#
_cell.length_a   1.000
_cell.length_b   1.000
_cell.length_c   1.000
_cell.angle_alpha   90.00
_cell.angle_beta   90.00
_cell.angle_gamma   90.00
#
_symmetry.space_group_name_H-M   'P 1'
#
loop_
_entity.id
_entity.type
_entity.pdbx_description
1 polymer ?
#
loop_
_entity_poly.entity_id
_entity_poly.type
_entity_poly.pdbx_seq_one_letter_code
_entity_poly.pdbx_strand_id
1 'polypeptide(L)'
;MATDDLRESVRHLPDQLRDIAVAAADLDQLPDAEGIESVVVLGTGGARVAGDVIEAICELRATVPIVATGARCPAWVSDRTLAIVVSPSGDDPGVVAAAEAALDTAHAIVVVTSGGALGTAAAAWGVPVVPVDPDAGPAAGLGAAIVPVLVLLERLGFVSGMTRTV
;
A
#
# COMPACT_ATOMS: atom_id res chain seq x y z
N MET A 1 21.71 11.90 -20.21
CA MET A 1 21.26 12.06 -18.81
C MET A 1 20.13 11.09 -18.49
N ALA A 2 18.96 11.16 -19.08
CA ALA A 2 17.81 10.31 -18.70
C ALA A 2 18.00 8.78 -18.87
N THR A 3 18.83 8.30 -19.80
CA THR A 3 18.97 6.86 -20.07
C THR A 3 19.92 6.16 -19.10
N ASP A 4 20.92 6.87 -18.57
CA ASP A 4 21.87 6.33 -17.60
C ASP A 4 21.23 6.31 -16.19
N ASP A 5 20.47 7.33 -15.83
CA ASP A 5 19.68 7.38 -14.59
C ASP A 5 18.67 6.21 -14.53
N LEU A 6 17.98 5.92 -15.64
CA LEU A 6 17.03 4.81 -15.69
C LEU A 6 17.71 3.45 -15.55
N ARG A 7 18.87 3.25 -16.19
CA ARG A 7 19.64 2.01 -16.06
C ARG A 7 20.16 1.79 -14.65
N GLU A 8 20.59 2.84 -13.98
CA GLU A 8 21.05 2.79 -12.60
C GLU A 8 19.90 2.49 -11.65
N SER A 9 18.77 3.15 -11.82
CA SER A 9 17.53 2.89 -11.07
C SER A 9 17.07 1.42 -11.21
N VAL A 10 17.11 0.87 -12.43
CA VAL A 10 16.75 -0.54 -12.66
C VAL A 10 17.74 -1.52 -12.01
N ARG A 11 19.03 -1.19 -11.93
CA ARG A 11 20.03 -2.06 -11.25
C ARG A 11 19.82 -2.15 -9.75
N HIS A 12 19.38 -1.07 -9.11
CA HIS A 12 19.12 -1.01 -7.68
C HIS A 12 17.72 -1.48 -7.29
N LEU A 13 16.84 -1.70 -8.27
CA LEU A 13 15.45 -2.10 -8.04
C LEU A 13 15.29 -3.34 -7.13
N PRO A 14 16.06 -4.44 -7.30
CA PRO A 14 15.90 -5.61 -6.44
C PRO A 14 16.22 -5.33 -4.97
N ASP A 15 17.22 -4.50 -4.69
CA ASP A 15 17.61 -4.16 -3.32
C ASP A 15 16.57 -3.21 -2.70
N GLN A 16 16.11 -2.21 -3.44
CA GLN A 16 15.03 -1.31 -3.01
C GLN A 16 13.74 -2.09 -2.68
N LEU A 17 13.35 -3.06 -3.50
CA LEU A 17 12.16 -3.87 -3.23
C LEU A 17 12.32 -4.76 -2.00
N ARG A 18 13.54 -5.28 -1.74
CA ARG A 18 13.82 -6.03 -0.51
C ARG A 18 13.74 -5.13 0.72
N ASP A 19 14.30 -3.94 0.67
CA ASP A 19 14.25 -2.97 1.79
C ASP A 19 12.81 -2.59 2.14
N ILE A 20 11.97 -2.35 1.12
CA ILE A 20 10.55 -2.09 1.30
C ILE A 20 9.82 -3.32 1.88
N ALA A 21 10.15 -4.52 1.40
CA ALA A 21 9.55 -5.75 1.94
C ALA A 21 9.92 -5.96 3.41
N VAL A 22 11.17 -5.68 3.78
CA VAL A 22 11.64 -5.72 5.18
C VAL A 22 10.91 -4.69 6.01
N ALA A 23 10.82 -3.44 5.56
CA ALA A 23 10.09 -2.39 6.28
C ALA A 23 8.61 -2.76 6.52
N ALA A 24 7.95 -3.35 5.53
CA ALA A 24 6.58 -3.84 5.67
C ALA A 24 6.49 -5.08 6.59
N ALA A 25 7.52 -5.94 6.60
CA ALA A 25 7.60 -7.11 7.46
C ALA A 25 7.88 -6.74 8.91
N ASP A 26 8.63 -5.68 9.17
CA ASP A 26 9.03 -5.21 10.50
C ASP A 26 8.02 -4.23 11.12
N LEU A 27 6.91 -3.96 10.46
CA LEU A 27 5.87 -3.06 11.00
C LEU A 27 5.27 -3.66 12.29
N ASP A 28 5.59 -3.04 13.43
CA ASP A 28 5.23 -3.57 14.77
C ASP A 28 3.74 -3.45 15.09
N GLN A 29 3.04 -2.47 14.49
CA GLN A 29 1.65 -2.15 14.80
C GLN A 29 0.75 -2.50 13.61
N LEU A 30 0.58 -3.80 13.36
CA LEU A 30 -0.46 -4.23 12.42
C LEU A 30 -1.82 -4.20 13.09
N PRO A 31 -2.88 -3.84 12.36
CA PRO A 31 -4.24 -3.97 12.85
C PRO A 31 -4.57 -5.44 13.10
N ASP A 32 -5.51 -5.68 14.03
CA ASP A 32 -6.08 -7.01 14.18
C ASP A 32 -6.87 -7.37 12.92
N ALA A 33 -6.63 -8.56 12.40
CA ALA A 33 -7.31 -9.07 11.22
C ALA A 33 -8.67 -9.73 11.55
N GLU A 34 -8.96 -9.94 12.84
CA GLU A 34 -10.22 -10.56 13.27
C GLU A 34 -11.41 -9.67 12.89
N GLY A 35 -12.40 -10.24 12.22
CA GLY A 35 -13.60 -9.53 11.80
C GLY A 35 -13.49 -8.74 10.50
N ILE A 36 -12.29 -8.68 9.88
CA ILE A 36 -12.14 -8.06 8.55
C ILE A 36 -12.67 -9.02 7.48
N GLU A 37 -13.61 -8.53 6.67
CA GLU A 37 -14.27 -9.28 5.61
C GLU A 37 -13.95 -8.77 4.21
N SER A 38 -13.26 -7.63 4.11
CA SER A 38 -12.83 -7.07 2.83
C SER A 38 -11.62 -6.16 2.98
N VAL A 39 -10.86 -5.99 1.90
CA VAL A 39 -9.75 -5.04 1.82
C VAL A 39 -10.00 -4.07 0.68
N VAL A 40 -9.81 -2.78 0.93
CA VAL A 40 -9.77 -1.75 -0.11
C VAL A 40 -8.35 -1.17 -0.24
N VAL A 41 -7.84 -1.10 -1.46
CA VAL A 41 -6.58 -0.43 -1.78
C VAL A 41 -6.89 0.90 -2.45
N LEU A 42 -6.57 2.01 -1.79
CA LEU A 42 -6.83 3.37 -2.24
C LEU A 42 -5.56 3.98 -2.82
N GLY A 43 -5.62 4.53 -4.02
CA GLY A 43 -4.48 5.21 -4.63
C GLY A 43 -4.77 5.76 -6.01
N THR A 44 -3.94 6.67 -6.52
CA THR A 44 -4.06 7.29 -7.84
C THR A 44 -2.83 7.04 -8.70
N GLY A 45 -2.92 7.30 -10.00
CA GLY A 45 -1.79 7.17 -10.91
C GLY A 45 -1.15 5.79 -10.87
N GLY A 46 0.16 5.72 -10.62
CA GLY A 46 0.89 4.46 -10.49
C GLY A 46 0.40 3.57 -9.34
N ALA A 47 -0.03 4.15 -8.23
CA ALA A 47 -0.59 3.40 -7.11
C ALA A 47 -1.94 2.76 -7.47
N ARG A 48 -2.75 3.39 -8.33
CA ARG A 48 -3.98 2.76 -8.84
C ARG A 48 -3.67 1.55 -9.73
N VAL A 49 -2.67 1.68 -10.60
CA VAL A 49 -2.20 0.56 -11.44
C VAL A 49 -1.63 -0.57 -10.57
N ALA A 50 -0.86 -0.22 -9.53
CA ALA A 50 -0.37 -1.20 -8.55
C ALA A 50 -1.53 -1.94 -7.88
N GLY A 51 -2.60 -1.24 -7.52
CA GLY A 51 -3.81 -1.83 -6.96
C GLY A 51 -4.44 -2.87 -7.89
N ASP A 52 -4.58 -2.56 -9.18
CA ASP A 52 -5.12 -3.52 -10.18
C ASP A 52 -4.23 -4.77 -10.31
N VAL A 53 -2.92 -4.60 -10.24
CA VAL A 53 -1.97 -5.74 -10.25
C VAL A 53 -2.10 -6.58 -8.97
N ILE A 54 -2.24 -5.95 -7.81
CA ILE A 54 -2.44 -6.66 -6.52
C ILE A 54 -3.74 -7.46 -6.56
N GLU A 55 -4.84 -6.85 -7.02
CA GLU A 55 -6.13 -7.48 -7.17
C GLU A 55 -6.01 -8.75 -8.05
N ALA A 56 -5.38 -8.62 -9.22
CA ALA A 56 -5.16 -9.74 -10.15
C ALA A 56 -4.26 -10.86 -9.56
N ILE A 57 -3.20 -10.51 -8.83
CA ILE A 57 -2.31 -11.49 -8.18
C ILE A 57 -3.05 -12.24 -7.06
N CYS A 58 -3.89 -11.54 -6.32
CA CYS A 58 -4.58 -12.07 -5.15
C CYS A 58 -5.87 -12.81 -5.49
N GLU A 59 -6.46 -12.63 -6.67
CA GLU A 59 -7.79 -13.13 -7.07
C GLU A 59 -8.04 -14.61 -6.71
N LEU A 60 -7.05 -15.48 -6.93
CA LEU A 60 -7.17 -16.92 -6.67
C LEU A 60 -6.59 -17.36 -5.31
N ARG A 61 -6.10 -16.44 -4.49
CA ARG A 61 -5.34 -16.73 -3.27
C ARG A 61 -5.87 -16.00 -2.04
N ALA A 62 -6.67 -14.96 -2.25
CA ALA A 62 -7.22 -14.17 -1.17
C ALA A 62 -8.35 -14.89 -0.44
N THR A 63 -8.37 -14.77 0.88
CA THR A 63 -9.43 -15.30 1.75
C THR A 63 -10.61 -14.35 1.89
N VAL A 64 -10.42 -13.08 1.51
CA VAL A 64 -11.43 -12.01 1.47
C VAL A 64 -11.32 -11.22 0.17
N PRO A 65 -12.39 -10.55 -0.28
CA PRO A 65 -12.30 -9.66 -1.43
C PRO A 65 -11.26 -8.55 -1.22
N ILE A 66 -10.40 -8.36 -2.21
CA ILE A 66 -9.43 -7.26 -2.27
C ILE A 66 -9.80 -6.40 -3.47
N VAL A 67 -10.16 -5.14 -3.25
CA VAL A 67 -10.66 -4.24 -4.30
C VAL A 67 -9.80 -2.99 -4.36
N ALA A 68 -9.22 -2.73 -5.53
CA ALA A 68 -8.47 -1.51 -5.78
C ALA A 68 -9.39 -0.40 -6.28
N THR A 69 -9.22 0.82 -5.75
CA THR A 69 -9.98 2.00 -6.16
C THR A 69 -9.08 3.22 -6.32
N GLY A 70 -9.61 4.31 -6.88
CA GLY A 70 -8.91 5.58 -7.00
C GLY A 70 -8.92 6.39 -5.70
N ALA A 71 -8.86 7.73 -5.85
CA ALA A 71 -8.93 8.69 -4.74
C ALA A 71 -10.35 8.87 -4.21
N ARG A 72 -11.02 7.78 -3.89
CA ARG A 72 -12.39 7.83 -3.35
C ARG A 72 -12.66 6.61 -2.49
N CYS A 73 -13.00 6.83 -1.23
CA CYS A 73 -13.45 5.76 -0.35
C CYS A 73 -14.84 5.28 -0.83
N PRO A 74 -15.00 3.99 -1.20
CA PRO A 74 -16.28 3.46 -1.62
C PRO A 74 -17.30 3.42 -0.49
N ALA A 75 -18.59 3.58 -0.82
CA ALA A 75 -19.67 3.56 0.16
C ALA A 75 -19.90 2.21 0.88
N TRP A 76 -19.31 1.12 0.38
CA TRP A 76 -19.37 -0.20 1.02
C TRP A 76 -18.29 -0.43 2.08
N VAL A 77 -17.31 0.47 2.19
CA VAL A 77 -16.31 0.43 3.26
C VAL A 77 -17.00 0.59 4.61
N SER A 78 -16.67 -0.29 5.54
CA SER A 78 -17.32 -0.39 6.84
C SER A 78 -16.35 -0.80 7.93
N ASP A 79 -16.83 -0.94 9.16
CA ASP A 79 -16.12 -1.47 10.33
C ASP A 79 -15.63 -2.94 10.18
N ARG A 80 -15.80 -3.54 9.00
CA ARG A 80 -15.30 -4.86 8.59
C ARG A 80 -14.34 -4.79 7.40
N THR A 81 -13.88 -3.60 7.06
CA THR A 81 -12.99 -3.35 5.92
C THR A 81 -11.62 -2.86 6.39
N LEU A 82 -10.54 -3.46 5.91
CA LEU A 82 -9.20 -2.90 6.00
C LEU A 82 -8.98 -1.94 4.82
N ALA A 83 -8.60 -0.70 5.10
CA ALA A 83 -8.18 0.25 4.08
C ALA A 83 -6.65 0.33 4.02
N ILE A 84 -6.07 0.05 2.85
CA ILE A 84 -4.64 0.26 2.57
C ILE A 84 -4.52 1.46 1.63
N VAL A 85 -3.96 2.55 2.12
CA VAL A 85 -3.83 3.81 1.37
C VAL A 85 -2.43 3.92 0.83
N VAL A 86 -2.30 3.97 -0.49
CA VAL A 86 -1.01 4.00 -1.18
C VAL A 86 -0.83 5.33 -1.91
N SER A 87 0.12 6.12 -1.45
CA SER A 87 0.54 7.37 -2.09
C SER A 87 2.04 7.56 -1.85
N PRO A 88 2.90 7.15 -2.77
CA PRO A 88 4.35 7.24 -2.58
C PRO A 88 4.83 8.64 -2.21
N SER A 89 4.35 9.69 -2.86
CA SER A 89 4.69 11.08 -2.48
C SER A 89 3.96 11.58 -1.23
N GLY A 90 2.75 11.07 -0.98
CA GLY A 90 1.89 11.52 0.10
C GLY A 90 1.19 12.87 -0.13
N ASP A 91 1.35 13.50 -1.30
CA ASP A 91 0.89 14.87 -1.57
C ASP A 91 -0.36 14.95 -2.45
N ASP A 92 -0.96 13.81 -2.84
CA ASP A 92 -2.21 13.81 -3.60
C ASP A 92 -3.40 14.15 -2.68
N PRO A 93 -4.03 15.33 -2.84
CA PRO A 93 -5.11 15.76 -1.95
C PRO A 93 -6.36 14.87 -2.06
N GLY A 94 -6.58 14.23 -3.20
CA GLY A 94 -7.68 13.28 -3.38
C GLY A 94 -7.45 12.01 -2.57
N VAL A 95 -6.22 11.51 -2.51
CA VAL A 95 -5.86 10.33 -1.71
C VAL A 95 -5.93 10.66 -0.22
N VAL A 96 -5.48 11.84 0.20
CA VAL A 96 -5.62 12.29 1.60
C VAL A 96 -7.09 12.34 2.01
N ALA A 97 -7.95 12.96 1.21
CA ALA A 97 -9.39 13.02 1.49
C ALA A 97 -10.05 11.62 1.50
N ALA A 98 -9.61 10.70 0.63
CA ALA A 98 -10.08 9.32 0.65
C ALA A 98 -9.64 8.56 1.90
N ALA A 99 -8.43 8.82 2.39
CA ALA A 99 -7.91 8.27 3.63
C ALA A 99 -8.68 8.80 4.86
N GLU A 100 -8.99 10.09 4.90
CA GLU A 100 -9.84 10.69 5.94
C GLU A 100 -11.23 10.04 5.97
N ALA A 101 -11.86 9.88 4.82
CA ALA A 101 -13.15 9.21 4.73
C ALA A 101 -13.10 7.73 5.15
N ALA A 102 -11.99 7.04 4.86
CA ALA A 102 -11.78 5.66 5.29
C ALA A 102 -11.53 5.58 6.81
N LEU A 103 -10.86 6.56 7.41
CA LEU A 103 -10.61 6.62 8.85
C LEU A 103 -11.91 6.61 9.66
N ASP A 104 -12.94 7.27 9.14
CA ASP A 104 -14.24 7.36 9.81
C ASP A 104 -15.09 6.09 9.68
N THR A 105 -14.78 5.22 8.70
CA THR A 105 -15.69 4.12 8.33
C THR A 105 -15.04 2.74 8.36
N ALA A 106 -13.75 2.63 8.03
CA ALA A 106 -13.05 1.35 7.98
C ALA A 106 -12.74 0.80 9.38
N HIS A 107 -12.60 -0.53 9.49
CA HIS A 107 -12.13 -1.20 10.70
C HIS A 107 -10.73 -0.73 11.08
N ALA A 108 -9.86 -0.63 10.11
CA ALA A 108 -8.48 -0.18 10.28
C ALA A 108 -7.94 0.43 8.98
N ILE A 109 -6.92 1.28 9.14
CA ILE A 109 -6.17 1.86 8.04
C ILE A 109 -4.69 1.53 8.19
N VAL A 110 -4.02 1.25 7.06
CA VAL A 110 -2.56 1.22 6.92
C VAL A 110 -2.18 2.14 5.76
N VAL A 111 -1.16 2.94 5.97
CA VAL A 111 -0.67 3.91 4.97
C VAL A 111 0.68 3.47 4.41
N VAL A 112 0.87 3.60 3.10
CA VAL A 112 2.12 3.35 2.38
C VAL A 112 2.54 4.66 1.71
N THR A 113 3.57 5.32 2.26
CA THR A 113 4.00 6.66 1.79
C THR A 113 5.45 6.96 2.16
N SER A 114 6.09 7.88 1.45
CA SER A 114 7.39 8.45 1.87
C SER A 114 7.24 9.63 2.83
N GLY A 115 6.04 10.13 3.04
CA GLY A 115 5.77 11.31 3.87
C GLY A 115 4.65 12.18 3.30
N GLY A 116 4.95 13.46 3.09
CA GLY A 116 4.00 14.43 2.57
C GLY A 116 2.83 14.72 3.52
N ALA A 117 1.75 15.25 2.98
CA ALA A 117 0.54 15.55 3.72
C ALA A 117 -0.10 14.28 4.32
N LEU A 118 -0.09 13.18 3.56
CA LEU A 118 -0.63 11.89 4.01
C LEU A 118 0.17 11.32 5.18
N GLY A 119 1.51 11.38 5.13
CA GLY A 119 2.36 10.93 6.23
C GLY A 119 2.15 11.75 7.51
N THR A 120 1.98 13.07 7.37
CA THR A 120 1.67 13.97 8.49
C THR A 120 0.30 13.62 9.10
N ALA A 121 -0.70 13.40 8.27
CA ALA A 121 -2.04 13.02 8.69
C ALA A 121 -2.04 11.65 9.39
N ALA A 122 -1.40 10.65 8.80
CA ALA A 122 -1.28 9.30 9.36
C ALA A 122 -0.63 9.31 10.76
N ALA A 123 0.42 10.13 10.95
CA ALA A 123 1.04 10.30 12.26
C ALA A 123 0.08 10.93 13.27
N ALA A 124 -0.70 11.92 12.86
CA ALA A 124 -1.72 12.55 13.72
C ALA A 124 -2.87 11.58 14.09
N TRP A 125 -3.23 10.68 13.20
CA TRP A 125 -4.25 9.65 13.43
C TRP A 125 -3.72 8.45 14.24
N GLY A 126 -2.40 8.31 14.37
CA GLY A 126 -1.78 7.17 15.04
C GLY A 126 -1.93 5.86 14.28
N VAL A 127 -2.09 5.91 12.96
CA VAL A 127 -2.23 4.72 12.11
C VAL A 127 -0.87 4.22 11.61
N PRO A 128 -0.72 2.91 11.36
CA PRO A 128 0.53 2.33 10.87
C PRO A 128 0.93 2.90 9.51
N VAL A 129 2.23 3.20 9.36
CA VAL A 129 2.81 3.69 8.11
C VAL A 129 3.94 2.77 7.68
N VAL A 130 3.85 2.24 6.46
CA VAL A 130 4.98 1.60 5.79
C VAL A 130 5.73 2.68 5.01
N PRO A 131 6.97 2.99 5.40
CA PRO A 131 7.75 3.99 4.68
C PRO A 131 8.22 3.46 3.33
N VAL A 132 8.18 4.30 2.31
CA VAL A 132 8.79 4.05 1.01
C VAL A 132 9.84 5.12 0.72
N ASP A 133 10.88 4.76 -0.02
CA ASP A 133 11.94 5.71 -0.36
C ASP A 133 11.43 6.73 -1.39
N PRO A 134 11.45 8.04 -1.10
CA PRO A 134 11.05 9.09 -2.03
C PRO A 134 11.97 9.17 -3.25
N ASP A 135 13.23 8.73 -3.12
CA ASP A 135 14.26 8.80 -4.15
C ASP A 135 14.38 7.49 -4.96
N ALA A 136 13.49 6.55 -4.74
CA ALA A 136 13.50 5.22 -5.37
C ALA A 136 13.44 5.25 -6.92
N GLY A 137 13.23 6.41 -7.52
CA GLY A 137 13.21 6.60 -8.97
C GLY A 137 11.98 5.99 -9.66
N PRO A 138 11.79 6.29 -10.96
CA PRO A 138 10.57 5.90 -11.69
C PRO A 138 10.39 4.39 -11.83
N ALA A 139 11.49 3.62 -11.88
CA ALA A 139 11.43 2.16 -12.05
C ALA A 139 10.94 1.46 -10.77
N ALA A 140 11.24 2.00 -9.59
CA ALA A 140 10.82 1.43 -8.31
C ALA A 140 9.38 1.81 -7.93
N GLY A 141 8.81 2.87 -8.53
CA GLY A 141 7.54 3.43 -8.11
C GLY A 141 6.37 2.43 -8.09
N LEU A 142 6.29 1.55 -9.09
CA LEU A 142 5.26 0.51 -9.12
C LEU A 142 5.54 -0.59 -8.08
N GLY A 143 6.79 -1.04 -7.97
CA GLY A 143 7.22 -2.02 -6.97
C GLY A 143 7.04 -1.50 -5.55
N ALA A 144 7.38 -0.23 -5.29
CA ALA A 144 7.19 0.44 -4.01
C ALA A 144 5.71 0.53 -3.59
N ALA A 145 4.79 0.48 -4.55
CA ALA A 145 3.35 0.43 -4.26
C ALA A 145 2.82 -1.01 -4.10
N ILE A 146 3.37 -1.99 -4.83
CA ILE A 146 2.89 -3.39 -4.81
C ILE A 146 3.45 -4.17 -3.63
N VAL A 147 4.78 -4.15 -3.45
CA VAL A 147 5.47 -5.03 -2.50
C VAL A 147 4.99 -4.86 -1.07
N PRO A 148 4.89 -3.64 -0.50
CA PRO A 148 4.45 -3.49 0.88
C PRO A 148 3.02 -3.98 1.08
N VAL A 149 2.13 -3.77 0.11
CA VAL A 149 0.73 -4.23 0.20
C VAL A 149 0.66 -5.75 0.21
N LEU A 150 1.41 -6.45 -0.67
CA LEU A 150 1.44 -7.92 -0.69
C LEU A 150 2.00 -8.49 0.62
N VAL A 151 3.06 -7.90 1.17
CA VAL A 151 3.62 -8.29 2.46
C VAL A 151 2.62 -8.08 3.60
N LEU A 152 1.93 -6.94 3.63
CA LEU A 152 0.88 -6.67 4.61
C LEU A 152 -0.26 -7.70 4.53
N LEU A 153 -0.76 -7.96 3.33
CA LEU A 153 -1.83 -8.94 3.10
C LEU A 153 -1.44 -10.35 3.54
N GLU A 154 -0.18 -10.75 3.32
CA GLU A 154 0.32 -12.05 3.77
C GLU A 154 0.48 -12.10 5.29
N ARG A 155 1.02 -11.07 5.92
CA ARG A 155 1.17 -10.98 7.38
C ARG A 155 -0.18 -11.00 8.12
N LEU A 156 -1.20 -10.39 7.52
CA LEU A 156 -2.56 -10.38 8.05
C LEU A 156 -3.34 -11.67 7.74
N GLY A 157 -2.73 -12.60 6.97
CA GLY A 157 -3.35 -13.88 6.65
C GLY A 157 -4.40 -13.83 5.53
N PHE A 158 -4.54 -12.71 4.83
CA PHE A 158 -5.50 -12.57 3.73
C PHE A 158 -5.04 -13.24 2.44
N VAL A 159 -3.73 -13.42 2.26
CA VAL A 159 -3.15 -14.19 1.14
C VAL A 159 -2.03 -15.07 1.66
N SER A 160 -1.65 -16.09 0.89
CA SER A 160 -0.57 -17.00 1.26
C SER A 160 0.43 -17.22 0.12
N GLY A 161 1.70 -17.41 0.47
CA GLY A 161 2.76 -17.81 -0.47
C GLY A 161 3.30 -16.68 -1.35
N MET A 162 3.16 -15.42 -0.93
CA MET A 162 3.69 -14.25 -1.65
C MET A 162 5.17 -14.05 -1.41
N THR A 163 5.64 -14.18 -0.18
CA THR A 163 7.04 -13.96 0.21
C THR A 163 8.01 -15.04 -0.27
N ARG A 164 7.51 -16.17 -0.80
CA ARG A 164 8.37 -17.24 -1.37
C ARG A 164 8.82 -16.98 -2.80
N THR A 165 8.39 -15.89 -3.41
CA THR A 165 8.61 -15.58 -4.84
C THR A 165 9.46 -14.30 -5.05
N VAL A 166 9.93 -13.66 -3.98
CA VAL A 166 10.79 -12.47 -4.03
C VAL A 166 12.24 -12.83 -3.70
#